data_d6f296480b468e733fd5f5557b33d944
#
_entry.id   d6f296480b468e733fd5f5557b33d944
#
_cell.length_a   1.000
_cell.length_b   1.000
_cell.length_c   1.000
_cell.angle_alpha   90.00
_cell.angle_beta   90.00
_cell.angle_gamma   90.00
#
_symmetry.space_group_name_H-M   'P 1'
#
loop_
_entity.id
_entity.type
_entity.pdbx_description
1 polymer ?
#
loop_
_entity_poly.entity_id
_entity_poly.type
_entity_poly.pdbx_seq_one_letter_code
_entity_poly.pdbx_strand_id
1 'polypeptide(L)'
;MPLTAYDLTGRTAFITGAASGIGRACAVLLAEAGATVHCADIDERGLNETRSLISEAGGTAHNHPLDVSERAQLKSAIEYAASTGRLDMLAAVAGIMHSSTVLETRDEDLDHVLAVNFKGILYACQESARVMIAAGTPGSIVTMASGAVDAASAGLLCYSAAKAAVVQLTRTLATELGPHSIRVNAVAPGWIRTPMTDRHDATLQQQAEAAMVRLSPLRRVGEPEDIAHTVLHLASDASSFTTGQIIRPNGGVAMPW
;
A
#
# COMPACT_ATOMS: atom_id res chain seq x y z
N MET A 1 3.64 -18.69 -23.67
CA MET A 1 3.76 -17.25 -23.96
C MET A 1 4.22 -16.57 -22.69
N PRO A 2 5.17 -15.65 -22.72
CA PRO A 2 5.47 -14.87 -21.55
C PRO A 2 4.21 -14.10 -21.13
N LEU A 3 4.00 -13.94 -19.81
CA LEU A 3 2.86 -13.18 -19.27
C LEU A 3 3.09 -11.67 -19.44
N THR A 4 3.10 -11.20 -20.69
CA THR A 4 3.44 -9.82 -21.07
C THR A 4 2.57 -8.77 -20.37
N ALA A 5 1.38 -9.14 -19.91
CA ALA A 5 0.49 -8.26 -19.16
C ALA A 5 1.04 -7.88 -17.77
N TYR A 6 2.00 -8.63 -17.24
CA TYR A 6 2.68 -8.36 -15.96
C TYR A 6 4.09 -7.76 -16.16
N ASP A 7 4.54 -7.59 -17.40
CA ASP A 7 5.82 -6.95 -17.70
C ASP A 7 5.72 -5.44 -17.45
N LEU A 8 6.54 -4.94 -16.54
CA LEU A 8 6.62 -3.54 -16.15
C LEU A 8 7.90 -2.86 -16.67
N THR A 9 8.60 -3.49 -17.62
CA THR A 9 9.81 -2.92 -18.21
C THR A 9 9.55 -1.53 -18.79
N GLY A 10 10.38 -0.57 -18.39
CA GLY A 10 10.24 0.84 -18.79
C GLY A 10 9.15 1.63 -18.09
N ARG A 11 8.53 1.06 -17.05
CA ARG A 11 7.55 1.74 -16.19
C ARG A 11 8.18 2.18 -14.87
N THR A 12 7.61 3.21 -14.27
CA THR A 12 8.05 3.75 -12.98
C THR A 12 6.94 3.61 -11.94
N ALA A 13 7.30 3.06 -10.77
CA ALA A 13 6.42 2.91 -9.62
C ALA A 13 6.89 3.76 -8.44
N PHE A 14 5.97 4.44 -7.76
CA PHE A 14 6.21 5.10 -6.48
C PHE A 14 5.53 4.32 -5.35
N ILE A 15 6.29 3.93 -4.33
CA ILE A 15 5.79 3.09 -3.25
C ILE A 15 6.04 3.79 -1.92
N THR A 16 4.97 4.06 -1.13
CA THR A 16 5.11 4.55 0.25
C THR A 16 5.09 3.40 1.24
N GLY A 17 5.77 3.55 2.39
CA GLY A 17 5.91 2.47 3.37
C GLY A 17 6.88 1.37 2.91
N ALA A 18 7.84 1.72 2.04
CA ALA A 18 8.70 0.77 1.35
C ALA A 18 9.87 0.24 2.19
N ALA A 19 10.07 0.73 3.41
CA ALA A 19 11.16 0.31 4.27
C ALA A 19 10.98 -1.09 4.88
N SER A 20 9.75 -1.61 4.94
CA SER A 20 9.48 -2.90 5.59
C SER A 20 8.18 -3.55 5.11
N GLY A 21 7.93 -4.77 5.53
CA GLY A 21 6.65 -5.48 5.39
C GLY A 21 6.08 -5.46 3.98
N ILE A 22 4.79 -5.14 3.85
CA ILE A 22 4.06 -5.15 2.57
C ILE A 22 4.68 -4.17 1.56
N GLY A 23 5.08 -2.97 2.00
CA GLY A 23 5.66 -1.97 1.09
C GLY A 23 6.99 -2.42 0.50
N ARG A 24 7.87 -3.04 1.32
CA ARG A 24 9.13 -3.65 0.84
C ARG A 24 8.86 -4.76 -0.17
N ALA A 25 7.95 -5.68 0.16
CA ALA A 25 7.59 -6.78 -0.75
C ALA A 25 7.01 -6.26 -2.08
N CYS A 26 6.18 -5.22 -2.05
CA CYS A 26 5.69 -4.56 -3.26
C CYS A 26 6.84 -3.96 -4.08
N ALA A 27 7.78 -3.24 -3.44
CA ALA A 27 8.90 -2.62 -4.13
C ALA A 27 9.80 -3.66 -4.82
N VAL A 28 10.14 -4.73 -4.11
CA VAL A 28 10.95 -5.83 -4.66
C VAL A 28 10.24 -6.49 -5.84
N LEU A 29 8.98 -6.89 -5.67
CA LEU A 29 8.24 -7.61 -6.73
C LEU A 29 7.97 -6.75 -7.97
N LEU A 30 7.67 -5.45 -7.80
CA LEU A 30 7.49 -4.55 -8.94
C LEU A 30 8.82 -4.32 -9.69
N ALA A 31 9.95 -4.26 -8.97
CA ALA A 31 11.28 -4.17 -9.58
C ALA A 31 11.64 -5.47 -10.32
N GLU A 32 11.35 -6.64 -9.77
CA GLU A 32 11.52 -7.94 -10.44
C GLU A 32 10.67 -8.05 -11.71
N ALA A 33 9.50 -7.42 -11.73
CA ALA A 33 8.64 -7.32 -12.92
C ALA A 33 9.18 -6.30 -13.97
N GLY A 34 10.30 -5.61 -13.70
CA GLY A 34 10.97 -4.71 -14.62
C GLY A 34 10.77 -3.22 -14.38
N ALA A 35 10.02 -2.83 -13.34
CA ALA A 35 9.80 -1.41 -13.04
C ALA A 35 11.04 -0.77 -12.40
N THR A 36 11.27 0.52 -12.70
CA THR A 36 12.08 1.38 -11.83
C THR A 36 11.22 1.79 -10.64
N VAL A 37 11.69 1.56 -9.41
CA VAL A 37 10.90 1.83 -8.21
C VAL A 37 11.46 3.01 -7.41
N HIS A 38 10.57 3.88 -6.96
CA HIS A 38 10.83 4.98 -6.03
C HIS A 38 10.25 4.61 -4.66
N CYS A 39 11.12 4.32 -3.70
CA CYS A 39 10.79 3.82 -2.38
C CYS A 39 10.76 4.97 -1.37
N ALA A 40 9.61 5.23 -0.77
CA ALA A 40 9.41 6.30 0.21
C ALA A 40 9.04 5.74 1.58
N ASP A 41 9.71 6.21 2.63
CA ASP A 41 9.45 5.86 4.03
C ASP A 41 10.13 6.86 4.96
N ILE A 42 9.74 6.89 6.23
CA ILE A 42 10.44 7.64 7.28
C ILE A 42 11.71 6.91 7.76
N ASP A 43 11.77 5.58 7.63
CA ASP A 43 12.91 4.75 8.00
C ASP A 43 13.93 4.63 6.86
N GLU A 44 14.91 5.53 6.87
CA GLU A 44 15.99 5.55 5.88
C GLU A 44 16.83 4.25 5.89
N ARG A 45 17.03 3.63 7.05
CA ARG A 45 17.77 2.37 7.14
C ARG A 45 17.02 1.26 6.41
N GLY A 46 15.73 1.11 6.68
CA GLY A 46 14.88 0.12 6.03
C GLY A 46 14.77 0.36 4.52
N LEU A 47 14.77 1.63 4.05
CA LEU A 47 14.84 1.98 2.63
C LEU A 47 16.15 1.50 2.01
N ASN A 48 17.29 1.66 2.68
CA ASN A 48 18.58 1.20 2.19
C ASN A 48 18.63 -0.34 2.06
N GLU A 49 18.04 -1.06 3.03
CA GLU A 49 17.90 -2.51 2.96
C GLU A 49 17.05 -2.93 1.74
N THR A 50 15.90 -2.28 1.52
CA THR A 50 15.02 -2.54 0.38
C THR A 50 15.73 -2.29 -0.95
N ARG A 51 16.45 -1.16 -1.05
CA ARG A 51 17.25 -0.83 -2.25
C ARG A 51 18.33 -1.88 -2.52
N SER A 52 19.01 -2.36 -1.47
CA SER A 52 20.03 -3.42 -1.64
C SER A 52 19.43 -4.69 -2.21
N LEU A 53 18.30 -5.18 -1.66
CA LEU A 53 17.59 -6.35 -2.18
C LEU A 53 17.24 -6.20 -3.67
N ILE A 54 16.71 -5.04 -4.07
CA ILE A 54 16.36 -4.76 -5.46
C ILE A 54 17.60 -4.73 -6.36
N SER A 55 18.68 -4.09 -5.91
CA SER A 55 19.92 -3.99 -6.69
C SER A 55 20.62 -5.34 -6.85
N GLU A 56 20.61 -6.18 -5.83
CA GLU A 56 21.15 -7.54 -5.86
C GLU A 56 20.39 -8.44 -6.86
N ALA A 57 19.07 -8.19 -7.02
CA ALA A 57 18.23 -8.85 -8.03
C ALA A 57 18.36 -8.21 -9.44
N GLY A 58 19.21 -7.18 -9.62
CA GLY A 58 19.42 -6.50 -10.90
C GLY A 58 18.40 -5.42 -11.24
N GLY A 59 17.50 -5.06 -10.29
CA GLY A 59 16.52 -3.99 -10.45
C GLY A 59 17.08 -2.61 -10.13
N THR A 60 16.25 -1.58 -10.33
CA THR A 60 16.59 -0.17 -10.06
C THR A 60 15.65 0.43 -9.01
N ALA A 61 16.23 1.00 -7.95
CA ALA A 61 15.48 1.65 -6.88
C ALA A 61 16.09 2.99 -6.47
N HIS A 62 15.22 3.98 -6.18
CA HIS A 62 15.56 5.28 -5.65
C HIS A 62 14.89 5.50 -4.29
N ASN A 63 15.64 5.92 -3.28
CA ASN A 63 15.13 6.14 -1.93
C ASN A 63 14.68 7.59 -1.74
N HIS A 64 13.56 7.75 -1.03
CA HIS A 64 13.00 9.02 -0.60
C HIS A 64 12.67 8.95 0.90
N PRO A 65 13.63 9.29 1.78
CA PRO A 65 13.33 9.44 3.21
C PRO A 65 12.35 10.61 3.39
N LEU A 66 11.12 10.32 3.81
CA LEU A 66 10.07 11.32 3.99
C LEU A 66 8.95 10.83 4.93
N ASP A 67 8.25 11.80 5.53
CA ASP A 67 6.99 11.55 6.23
C ASP A 67 5.81 11.79 5.28
N VAL A 68 4.96 10.77 5.10
CA VAL A 68 3.78 10.87 4.22
C VAL A 68 2.72 11.85 4.74
N SER A 69 2.72 12.21 6.01
CA SER A 69 1.85 13.24 6.57
C SER A 69 2.25 14.66 6.11
N GLU A 70 3.50 14.81 5.63
CA GLU A 70 4.07 16.08 5.13
C GLU A 70 3.89 16.19 3.61
N ARG A 71 2.81 16.81 3.18
CA ARG A 71 2.44 16.91 1.75
C ARG A 71 3.55 17.45 0.85
N ALA A 72 4.32 18.44 1.33
CA ALA A 72 5.39 19.06 0.55
C ALA A 72 6.51 18.06 0.22
N GLN A 73 6.84 17.16 1.16
CA GLN A 73 7.83 16.11 0.95
C GLN A 73 7.35 15.09 -0.09
N LEU A 74 6.12 14.61 0.03
CA LEU A 74 5.50 13.72 -0.98
C LEU A 74 5.48 14.35 -2.37
N LYS A 75 5.05 15.62 -2.46
CA LYS A 75 5.01 16.33 -3.73
C LYS A 75 6.37 16.35 -4.40
N SER A 76 7.41 16.81 -3.68
CA SER A 76 8.77 16.90 -4.22
C SER A 76 9.31 15.53 -4.66
N ALA A 77 9.07 14.46 -3.89
CA ALA A 77 9.52 13.12 -4.22
C ALA A 77 8.80 12.54 -5.45
N ILE A 78 7.49 12.77 -5.58
CA ILE A 78 6.69 12.33 -6.73
C ILE A 78 7.05 13.10 -8.00
N GLU A 79 7.27 14.41 -7.90
CA GLU A 79 7.74 15.24 -9.02
C GLU A 79 9.14 14.79 -9.48
N TYR A 80 10.03 14.45 -8.54
CA TYR A 80 11.34 13.88 -8.87
C TYR A 80 11.17 12.52 -9.59
N ALA A 81 10.35 11.62 -9.09
CA ALA A 81 10.09 10.33 -9.75
C ALA A 81 9.57 10.52 -11.18
N ALA A 82 8.65 11.47 -11.39
CA ALA A 82 8.14 11.80 -12.71
C ALA A 82 9.18 12.47 -13.63
N SER A 83 10.22 13.10 -13.08
CA SER A 83 11.30 13.73 -13.86
C SER A 83 12.38 12.76 -14.32
N THR A 84 12.55 11.65 -13.62
CA THR A 84 13.52 10.58 -13.98
C THR A 84 12.94 9.59 -14.99
N GLY A 85 11.65 9.62 -15.20
CA GLY A 85 10.90 8.77 -16.10
C GLY A 85 9.42 9.15 -16.04
N ARG A 86 8.57 8.36 -16.71
CA ARG A 86 7.13 8.50 -16.64
C ARG A 86 6.62 7.83 -15.37
N LEU A 87 5.89 8.54 -14.49
CA LEU A 87 5.22 7.88 -13.37
C LEU A 87 3.98 7.12 -13.87
N ASP A 88 4.00 5.80 -13.74
CA ASP A 88 2.95 4.89 -14.19
C ASP A 88 2.11 4.32 -13.04
N MET A 89 2.72 4.15 -11.87
CA MET A 89 2.10 3.43 -10.77
C MET A 89 2.37 4.12 -9.43
N LEU A 90 1.33 4.12 -8.57
CA LEU A 90 1.45 4.43 -7.14
C LEU A 90 0.96 3.23 -6.33
N ALA A 91 1.77 2.77 -5.37
CA ALA A 91 1.35 1.91 -4.27
C ALA A 91 1.41 2.68 -2.95
N ALA A 92 0.27 3.17 -2.47
CA ALA A 92 0.17 3.93 -1.23
C ALA A 92 -0.03 2.99 -0.04
N VAL A 93 1.08 2.45 0.48
CA VAL A 93 1.10 1.37 1.49
C VAL A 93 1.37 1.89 2.91
N ALA A 94 2.07 3.02 3.07
CA ALA A 94 2.41 3.59 4.37
C ALA A 94 1.23 3.65 5.33
N GLY A 95 1.47 3.29 6.57
CA GLY A 95 0.45 3.34 7.61
C GLY A 95 1.00 2.95 8.96
N ILE A 96 0.30 3.37 10.00
CA ILE A 96 0.59 3.07 11.41
C ILE A 96 -0.63 2.44 12.06
N MET A 97 -0.41 1.73 13.15
CA MET A 97 -1.47 1.18 13.99
C MET A 97 -1.48 1.89 15.35
N HIS A 98 -2.67 2.18 15.84
CA HIS A 98 -2.91 2.65 17.20
C HIS A 98 -4.00 1.77 17.83
N SER A 99 -3.86 1.46 19.10
CA SER A 99 -4.84 0.66 19.84
C SER A 99 -5.22 1.37 21.15
N SER A 100 -6.50 1.72 21.27
CA SER A 100 -7.12 2.26 22.47
C SER A 100 -8.61 1.93 22.48
N THR A 101 -9.24 1.84 23.65
CA THR A 101 -10.71 1.78 23.71
C THR A 101 -11.31 3.10 23.23
N VAL A 102 -12.56 3.08 22.76
CA VAL A 102 -13.26 4.30 22.28
C VAL A 102 -13.26 5.41 23.31
N LEU A 103 -13.42 5.05 24.59
CA LEU A 103 -13.49 6.03 25.69
C LEU A 103 -12.13 6.59 26.11
N GLU A 104 -11.03 5.91 25.76
CA GLU A 104 -9.65 6.29 26.10
C GLU A 104 -8.88 6.86 24.91
N THR A 105 -9.49 6.87 23.72
CA THR A 105 -8.88 7.45 22.52
C THR A 105 -8.69 8.96 22.71
N ARG A 106 -7.46 9.44 22.61
CA ARG A 106 -7.13 10.87 22.67
C ARG A 106 -7.21 11.49 21.29
N ASP A 107 -7.50 12.78 21.22
CA ASP A 107 -7.59 13.53 19.96
C ASP A 107 -6.26 13.46 19.17
N GLU A 108 -5.12 13.56 19.89
CA GLU A 108 -3.79 13.51 19.25
C GLU A 108 -3.51 12.16 18.59
N ASP A 109 -3.97 11.05 19.19
CA ASP A 109 -3.81 9.70 18.63
C ASP A 109 -4.67 9.53 17.38
N LEU A 110 -5.91 10.03 17.40
CA LEU A 110 -6.79 10.04 16.25
C LEU A 110 -6.22 10.89 15.10
N ASP A 111 -5.80 12.12 15.41
CA ASP A 111 -5.24 13.04 14.43
C ASP A 111 -3.97 12.48 13.78
N HIS A 112 -3.09 11.87 14.56
CA HIS A 112 -1.87 11.25 14.05
C HIS A 112 -2.16 10.07 13.13
N VAL A 113 -3.08 9.17 13.52
CA VAL A 113 -3.47 8.04 12.67
C VAL A 113 -4.15 8.53 11.38
N LEU A 114 -5.02 9.53 11.45
CA LEU A 114 -5.65 10.12 10.27
C LEU A 114 -4.64 10.84 9.38
N ALA A 115 -3.65 11.53 9.95
CA ALA A 115 -2.60 12.21 9.19
C ALA A 115 -1.81 11.24 8.32
N VAL A 116 -1.40 10.09 8.87
CA VAL A 116 -0.63 9.07 8.14
C VAL A 116 -1.54 8.21 7.27
N ASN A 117 -2.55 7.55 7.86
CA ASN A 117 -3.30 6.48 7.20
C ASN A 117 -4.35 6.95 6.19
N PHE A 118 -4.77 8.23 6.28
CA PHE A 118 -5.75 8.80 5.36
C PHE A 118 -5.18 9.98 4.57
N LYS A 119 -4.72 11.05 5.24
CA LYS A 119 -4.20 12.24 4.54
C LYS A 119 -2.95 11.91 3.73
N GLY A 120 -2.02 11.10 4.28
CA GLY A 120 -0.83 10.65 3.55
C GLY A 120 -1.18 9.91 2.26
N ILE A 121 -2.15 8.98 2.32
CA ILE A 121 -2.66 8.29 1.12
C ILE A 121 -3.31 9.27 0.14
N LEU A 122 -4.17 10.17 0.65
CA LEU A 122 -4.81 11.20 -0.18
C LEU A 122 -3.77 12.09 -0.88
N TYR A 123 -2.76 12.56 -0.18
CA TYR A 123 -1.71 13.42 -0.75
C TYR A 123 -0.90 12.67 -1.82
N ALA A 124 -0.49 11.42 -1.54
CA ALA A 124 0.20 10.59 -2.52
C ALA A 124 -0.65 10.39 -3.79
N CYS A 125 -1.95 10.07 -3.64
CA CYS A 125 -2.86 9.92 -4.76
C CYS A 125 -3.02 11.21 -5.57
N GLN A 126 -3.20 12.35 -4.89
CA GLN A 126 -3.39 13.64 -5.56
C GLN A 126 -2.14 14.07 -6.35
N GLU A 127 -0.96 13.96 -5.74
CA GLU A 127 0.27 14.39 -6.42
C GLU A 127 0.63 13.42 -7.57
N SER A 128 0.45 12.11 -7.39
CA SER A 128 0.65 11.14 -8.47
C SER A 128 -0.34 11.34 -9.61
N ALA A 129 -1.61 11.56 -9.32
CA ALA A 129 -2.62 11.81 -10.36
C ALA A 129 -2.31 13.10 -11.15
N ARG A 130 -1.85 14.17 -10.48
CA ARG A 130 -1.47 15.43 -11.16
C ARG A 130 -0.35 15.22 -12.17
N VAL A 131 0.72 14.52 -11.81
CA VAL A 131 1.84 14.30 -12.73
C VAL A 131 1.45 13.34 -13.86
N MET A 132 0.63 12.31 -13.60
CA MET A 132 0.11 11.40 -14.63
C MET A 132 -0.78 12.15 -15.63
N ILE A 133 -1.71 12.97 -15.16
CA ILE A 133 -2.61 13.78 -16.01
C ILE A 133 -1.80 14.80 -16.82
N ALA A 134 -0.86 15.51 -16.20
CA ALA A 134 -0.02 16.49 -16.89
C ALA A 134 0.84 15.85 -18.00
N ALA A 135 1.28 14.62 -17.82
CA ALA A 135 2.02 13.86 -18.81
C ALA A 135 1.11 13.20 -19.87
N GLY A 136 -0.22 13.22 -19.72
CA GLY A 136 -1.17 12.53 -20.61
C GLY A 136 -0.99 11.01 -20.62
N THR A 137 -0.49 10.42 -19.53
CA THR A 137 -0.18 8.99 -19.45
C THR A 137 -1.24 8.23 -18.67
N PRO A 138 -1.65 7.02 -19.12
CA PRO A 138 -2.46 6.13 -18.31
C PRO A 138 -1.70 5.73 -17.05
N GLY A 139 -2.41 5.45 -15.96
CA GLY A 139 -1.80 5.11 -14.68
C GLY A 139 -2.58 4.08 -13.87
N SER A 140 -1.93 3.57 -12.82
CA SER A 140 -2.56 2.72 -11.81
C SER A 140 -2.21 3.20 -10.41
N ILE A 141 -3.22 3.46 -9.60
CA ILE A 141 -3.09 3.82 -8.18
C ILE A 141 -3.66 2.68 -7.34
N VAL A 142 -2.84 2.14 -6.45
CA VAL A 142 -3.24 1.11 -5.50
C VAL A 142 -3.13 1.67 -4.08
N THR A 143 -4.26 1.78 -3.40
CA THR A 143 -4.33 2.25 -2.01
C THR A 143 -4.37 1.07 -1.04
N MET A 144 -3.89 1.25 0.18
CA MET A 144 -3.90 0.20 1.20
C MET A 144 -5.01 0.46 2.23
N ALA A 145 -6.12 -0.28 2.09
CA ALA A 145 -7.18 -0.40 3.09
C ALA A 145 -6.79 -1.44 4.16
N SER A 146 -7.75 -2.18 4.69
CA SER A 146 -7.55 -3.27 5.67
C SER A 146 -8.80 -4.12 5.77
N GLY A 147 -8.68 -5.39 6.15
CA GLY A 147 -9.82 -6.23 6.57
C GLY A 147 -10.56 -5.69 7.82
N ALA A 148 -9.94 -4.76 8.54
CA ALA A 148 -10.61 -4.05 9.65
C ALA A 148 -11.81 -3.19 9.22
N VAL A 149 -12.02 -2.97 7.91
CA VAL A 149 -13.22 -2.30 7.39
C VAL A 149 -14.42 -3.24 7.26
N ASP A 150 -14.17 -4.54 7.23
CA ASP A 150 -15.20 -5.57 7.03
C ASP A 150 -15.63 -6.23 8.35
N ALA A 151 -14.87 -6.02 9.44
CA ALA A 151 -15.17 -6.58 10.76
C ALA A 151 -14.78 -5.60 11.87
N ALA A 152 -15.62 -5.49 12.88
CA ALA A 152 -15.31 -4.68 14.06
C ALA A 152 -14.23 -5.38 14.92
N SER A 153 -13.26 -4.59 15.37
CA SER A 153 -12.23 -5.03 16.31
C SER A 153 -12.12 -4.02 17.45
N ALA A 154 -12.28 -4.50 18.68
CA ALA A 154 -12.08 -3.66 19.86
C ALA A 154 -10.66 -3.07 19.86
N GLY A 155 -10.53 -1.81 20.23
CA GLY A 155 -9.25 -1.11 20.30
C GLY A 155 -8.74 -0.53 18.97
N LEU A 156 -9.41 -0.75 17.85
CA LEU A 156 -8.94 -0.29 16.54
C LEU A 156 -9.74 0.88 15.93
N LEU A 157 -10.37 1.73 16.77
CA LEU A 157 -11.21 2.83 16.29
C LEU A 157 -10.49 3.70 15.26
N CYS A 158 -9.36 4.33 15.64
CA CYS A 158 -8.65 5.28 14.78
C CYS A 158 -8.20 4.62 13.46
N TYR A 159 -7.63 3.42 13.57
CA TYR A 159 -7.15 2.67 12.42
C TYR A 159 -8.28 2.27 11.48
N SER A 160 -9.36 1.65 12.00
CA SER A 160 -10.49 1.18 11.19
C SER A 160 -11.22 2.34 10.52
N ALA A 161 -11.41 3.46 11.23
CA ALA A 161 -12.03 4.67 10.67
C ALA A 161 -11.20 5.24 9.51
N ALA A 162 -9.87 5.37 9.68
CA ALA A 162 -8.97 5.81 8.62
C ALA A 162 -9.03 4.88 7.40
N LYS A 163 -8.99 3.56 7.61
CA LYS A 163 -9.04 2.58 6.51
C LYS A 163 -10.41 2.51 5.84
N ALA A 164 -11.50 2.75 6.54
CA ALA A 164 -12.84 2.91 5.95
C ALA A 164 -12.91 4.17 5.06
N ALA A 165 -12.30 5.27 5.49
CA ALA A 165 -12.20 6.48 4.66
C ALA A 165 -11.39 6.23 3.38
N VAL A 166 -10.32 5.42 3.43
CA VAL A 166 -9.54 5.02 2.23
C VAL A 166 -10.39 4.22 1.24
N VAL A 167 -11.29 3.35 1.70
CA VAL A 167 -12.22 2.62 0.83
C VAL A 167 -13.08 3.58 0.01
N GLN A 168 -13.66 4.59 0.66
CA GLN A 168 -14.49 5.58 -0.04
C GLN A 168 -13.65 6.52 -0.91
N LEU A 169 -12.47 6.94 -0.47
CA LEU A 169 -11.52 7.69 -1.26
C LEU A 169 -11.19 6.97 -2.58
N THR A 170 -10.91 5.66 -2.51
CA THR A 170 -10.60 4.83 -3.69
C THR A 170 -11.73 4.87 -4.72
N ARG A 171 -12.98 4.72 -4.29
CA ARG A 171 -14.16 4.75 -5.19
C ARG A 171 -14.33 6.12 -5.85
N THR A 172 -14.18 7.19 -5.07
CA THR A 172 -14.27 8.56 -5.58
C THR A 172 -13.18 8.84 -6.61
N LEU A 173 -11.93 8.52 -6.27
CA LEU A 173 -10.79 8.70 -7.18
C LEU A 173 -10.95 7.87 -8.47
N ALA A 174 -11.46 6.63 -8.38
CA ALA A 174 -11.69 5.80 -9.56
C ALA A 174 -12.70 6.46 -10.53
N THR A 175 -13.74 7.10 -9.98
CA THR A 175 -14.75 7.81 -10.78
C THR A 175 -14.18 9.08 -11.43
N GLU A 176 -13.43 9.88 -10.65
CA GLU A 176 -12.88 11.16 -11.10
C GLU A 176 -11.70 11.00 -12.07
N LEU A 177 -10.85 9.98 -11.86
CA LEU A 177 -9.62 9.78 -12.63
C LEU A 177 -9.80 8.83 -13.82
N GLY A 178 -10.90 8.08 -13.88
CA GLY A 178 -11.22 7.19 -15.01
C GLY A 178 -11.19 7.87 -16.38
N PRO A 179 -11.76 9.08 -16.55
CA PRO A 179 -11.66 9.84 -17.82
C PRO A 179 -10.22 10.17 -18.26
N HIS A 180 -9.25 10.12 -17.34
CA HIS A 180 -7.83 10.31 -17.61
C HIS A 180 -7.08 8.98 -17.82
N SER A 181 -7.79 7.86 -17.96
CA SER A 181 -7.20 6.52 -18.07
C SER A 181 -6.35 6.10 -16.84
N ILE A 182 -6.67 6.62 -15.66
CA ILE A 182 -6.02 6.26 -14.40
C ILE A 182 -6.99 5.37 -13.62
N ARG A 183 -6.57 4.13 -13.37
CA ARG A 183 -7.31 3.17 -12.55
C ARG A 183 -6.95 3.36 -11.08
N VAL A 184 -7.93 3.24 -10.19
CA VAL A 184 -7.70 3.34 -8.75
C VAL A 184 -8.41 2.18 -8.05
N ASN A 185 -7.64 1.36 -7.34
CA ASN A 185 -8.16 0.22 -6.58
C ASN A 185 -7.55 0.19 -5.19
N ALA A 186 -8.20 -0.50 -4.26
CA ALA A 186 -7.66 -0.74 -2.93
C ALA A 186 -7.37 -2.23 -2.70
N VAL A 187 -6.33 -2.49 -1.93
CA VAL A 187 -6.10 -3.80 -1.32
C VAL A 187 -6.46 -3.70 0.16
N ALA A 188 -7.24 -4.66 0.66
CA ALA A 188 -7.67 -4.78 2.06
C ALA A 188 -7.11 -6.09 2.65
N PRO A 189 -5.85 -6.11 3.12
CA PRO A 189 -5.22 -7.32 3.64
C PRO A 189 -5.92 -7.84 4.90
N GLY A 190 -5.89 -9.16 5.10
CA GLY A 190 -6.15 -9.77 6.39
C GLY A 190 -4.97 -9.59 7.36
N TRP A 191 -4.77 -10.58 8.24
CA TRP A 191 -3.58 -10.61 9.10
C TRP A 191 -2.36 -11.04 8.29
N ILE A 192 -1.38 -10.12 8.18
CA ILE A 192 -0.13 -10.32 7.43
C ILE A 192 1.05 -10.22 8.41
N ARG A 193 2.00 -11.15 8.33
CA ARG A 193 3.19 -11.15 9.18
C ARG A 193 4.14 -10.02 8.78
N THR A 194 4.13 -8.94 9.54
CA THR A 194 4.91 -7.71 9.31
C THR A 194 5.36 -7.13 10.65
N PRO A 195 6.32 -6.18 10.67
CA PRO A 195 6.66 -5.46 11.91
C PRO A 195 5.45 -4.79 12.58
N MET A 196 4.43 -4.36 11.83
CA MET A 196 3.21 -3.76 12.38
C MET A 196 2.40 -4.76 13.21
N THR A 197 2.45 -6.05 12.90
CA THR A 197 1.72 -7.12 13.61
C THR A 197 2.57 -7.88 14.60
N ASP A 198 3.85 -7.54 14.72
CA ASP A 198 4.78 -8.14 15.69
C ASP A 198 4.41 -7.69 17.10
N ARG A 199 4.26 -8.64 18.01
CA ARG A 199 3.92 -8.41 19.43
C ARG A 199 5.15 -8.25 20.33
N HIS A 200 6.37 -8.38 19.79
CA HIS A 200 7.64 -8.36 20.53
C HIS A 200 7.76 -9.41 21.62
N ASP A 201 6.78 -10.29 21.77
CA ASP A 201 6.76 -11.44 22.68
C ASP A 201 6.34 -12.68 21.88
N ALA A 202 7.20 -13.68 21.84
CA ALA A 202 7.01 -14.89 21.03
C ALA A 202 5.73 -15.67 21.40
N THR A 203 5.36 -15.69 22.69
CA THR A 203 4.17 -16.40 23.16
C THR A 203 2.90 -15.65 22.73
N LEU A 204 2.87 -14.34 22.92
CA LEU A 204 1.75 -13.50 22.47
C LEU A 204 1.60 -13.49 20.95
N GLN A 205 2.71 -13.47 20.22
CA GLN A 205 2.73 -13.59 18.77
C GLN A 205 2.12 -14.91 18.30
N GLN A 206 2.58 -16.03 18.88
CA GLN A 206 2.07 -17.36 18.55
C GLN A 206 0.56 -17.50 18.86
N GLN A 207 0.10 -16.96 19.98
CA GLN A 207 -1.32 -16.97 20.34
C GLN A 207 -2.16 -16.15 19.37
N ALA A 208 -1.70 -14.95 19.00
CA ALA A 208 -2.38 -14.09 18.04
C ALA A 208 -2.46 -14.75 16.66
N GLU A 209 -1.35 -15.30 16.16
CA GLU A 209 -1.34 -16.02 14.88
C GLU A 209 -2.23 -17.25 14.92
N ALA A 210 -2.19 -18.07 15.97
CA ALA A 210 -3.03 -19.23 16.11
C ALA A 210 -4.54 -18.88 16.11
N ALA A 211 -4.90 -17.72 16.67
CA ALA A 211 -6.28 -17.22 16.60
C ALA A 211 -6.68 -16.88 15.16
N MET A 212 -5.82 -16.18 14.41
CA MET A 212 -6.07 -15.83 13.02
C MET A 212 -6.11 -17.06 12.10
N VAL A 213 -5.19 -18.03 12.31
CA VAL A 213 -5.19 -19.31 11.58
C VAL A 213 -6.51 -20.07 11.76
N ARG A 214 -7.09 -20.05 12.98
CA ARG A 214 -8.40 -20.69 13.21
C ARG A 214 -9.54 -20.02 12.44
N LEU A 215 -9.49 -18.70 12.30
CA LEU A 215 -10.50 -17.94 11.56
C LEU A 215 -10.31 -18.03 10.04
N SER A 216 -9.08 -18.28 9.57
CA SER A 216 -8.78 -18.34 8.14
C SER A 216 -9.19 -19.70 7.55
N PRO A 217 -10.05 -19.76 6.54
CA PRO A 217 -10.28 -20.96 5.74
C PRO A 217 -9.02 -21.58 5.16
N LEU A 218 -8.03 -20.77 4.75
CA LEU A 218 -6.74 -21.23 4.23
C LEU A 218 -5.77 -21.74 5.31
N ARG A 219 -6.17 -21.68 6.61
CA ARG A 219 -5.42 -22.24 7.74
C ARG A 219 -3.99 -21.71 7.87
N ARG A 220 -3.77 -20.46 7.46
CA ARG A 220 -2.51 -19.74 7.65
C ARG A 220 -2.77 -18.24 7.81
N VAL A 221 -1.81 -17.52 8.35
CA VAL A 221 -1.69 -16.06 8.20
C VAL A 221 -1.10 -15.75 6.83
N GLY A 222 -1.25 -14.50 6.37
CA GLY A 222 -0.63 -14.07 5.12
C GLY A 222 0.81 -13.60 5.33
N GLU A 223 1.59 -13.65 4.25
CA GLU A 223 2.91 -13.07 4.16
C GLU A 223 2.86 -11.79 3.29
N PRO A 224 3.83 -10.87 3.41
CA PRO A 224 3.88 -9.64 2.61
C PRO A 224 3.76 -9.90 1.10
N GLU A 225 4.33 -11.01 0.62
CA GLU A 225 4.31 -11.43 -0.78
C GLU A 225 2.89 -11.75 -1.28
N ASP A 226 2.02 -12.30 -0.43
CA ASP A 226 0.60 -12.52 -0.78
C ASP A 226 -0.09 -11.21 -1.20
N ILE A 227 0.30 -10.11 -0.56
CA ILE A 227 -0.23 -8.78 -0.86
C ILE A 227 0.47 -8.17 -2.07
N ALA A 228 1.79 -8.31 -2.17
CA ALA A 228 2.57 -7.79 -3.28
C ALA A 228 2.11 -8.35 -4.64
N HIS A 229 1.76 -9.63 -4.72
CA HIS A 229 1.18 -10.23 -5.94
C HIS A 229 -0.15 -9.58 -6.33
N THR A 230 -1.00 -9.24 -5.36
CA THR A 230 -2.25 -8.50 -5.64
C THR A 230 -1.96 -7.09 -6.14
N VAL A 231 -0.97 -6.41 -5.55
CA VAL A 231 -0.54 -5.07 -5.98
C VAL A 231 0.04 -5.14 -7.39
N LEU A 232 0.90 -6.10 -7.71
CA LEU A 232 1.43 -6.32 -9.06
C LEU A 232 0.30 -6.53 -10.09
N HIS A 233 -0.70 -7.35 -9.78
CA HIS A 233 -1.87 -7.53 -10.66
C HIS A 233 -2.58 -6.19 -10.91
N LEU A 234 -2.88 -5.42 -9.85
CA LEU A 234 -3.57 -4.14 -9.97
C LEU A 234 -2.72 -3.06 -10.64
N ALA A 235 -1.39 -3.10 -10.49
CA ALA A 235 -0.46 -2.17 -11.13
C ALA A 235 -0.28 -2.44 -12.63
N SER A 236 -0.43 -3.69 -13.06
CA SER A 236 -0.14 -4.16 -14.42
C SER A 236 -1.34 -4.04 -15.37
N ASP A 237 -1.11 -4.33 -16.67
CA ASP A 237 -2.15 -4.36 -17.71
C ASP A 237 -3.09 -5.55 -17.56
N ALA A 238 -2.73 -6.56 -16.74
CA ALA A 238 -3.60 -7.70 -16.40
C ALA A 238 -4.91 -7.25 -15.74
N SER A 239 -4.96 -6.05 -15.15
CA SER A 239 -6.15 -5.46 -14.53
C SER A 239 -6.68 -4.23 -15.29
N SER A 240 -6.46 -4.14 -16.60
CA SER A 240 -6.80 -2.96 -17.43
C SER A 240 -8.30 -2.56 -17.38
N PHE A 241 -9.19 -3.47 -17.04
CA PHE A 241 -10.64 -3.20 -16.88
C PHE A 241 -11.10 -3.24 -15.41
N THR A 242 -10.17 -3.06 -14.45
CA THR A 242 -10.46 -3.10 -13.02
C THR A 242 -10.18 -1.74 -12.39
N THR A 243 -11.23 -1.05 -11.93
CA THR A 243 -11.12 0.22 -11.18
C THR A 243 -12.24 0.32 -10.13
N GLY A 244 -12.01 1.07 -9.06
CA GLY A 244 -12.95 1.26 -7.95
C GLY A 244 -13.15 0.04 -7.05
N GLN A 245 -12.35 -1.02 -7.23
CA GLN A 245 -12.51 -2.28 -6.51
C GLN A 245 -11.70 -2.31 -5.21
N ILE A 246 -12.20 -3.11 -4.26
CA ILE A 246 -11.53 -3.40 -3.00
C ILE A 246 -11.22 -4.88 -2.98
N ILE A 247 -9.97 -5.25 -3.25
CA ILE A 247 -9.53 -6.64 -3.29
C ILE A 247 -9.07 -7.08 -1.89
N ARG A 248 -9.49 -8.25 -1.45
CA ARG A 248 -9.34 -8.73 -0.06
C ARG A 248 -8.51 -10.01 0.05
N PRO A 249 -7.18 -9.93 -0.07
CA PRO A 249 -6.31 -11.09 0.20
C PRO A 249 -6.21 -11.30 1.72
N ASN A 250 -7.18 -12.04 2.29
CA ASN A 250 -7.35 -12.19 3.74
C ASN A 250 -7.50 -13.66 4.19
N GLY A 251 -7.18 -14.62 3.31
CA GLY A 251 -7.31 -16.04 3.62
C GLY A 251 -8.75 -16.53 3.82
N GLY A 252 -9.76 -15.70 3.46
CA GLY A 252 -11.19 -16.00 3.62
C GLY A 252 -11.76 -15.62 4.99
N VAL A 253 -11.03 -14.87 5.82
CA VAL A 253 -11.52 -14.45 7.16
C VAL A 253 -12.76 -13.55 7.07
N ALA A 254 -12.84 -12.71 6.04
CA ALA A 254 -14.02 -11.91 5.75
C ALA A 254 -14.33 -12.00 4.26
N MET A 255 -15.59 -12.26 3.93
CA MET A 255 -16.10 -12.43 2.57
C MET A 255 -17.30 -11.52 2.33
N PRO A 256 -17.15 -10.19 2.43
CA PRO A 256 -18.23 -9.27 2.13
C PRO A 256 -18.51 -9.31 0.62
N TRP A 257 -19.77 -9.26 0.28
CA TRP A 257 -20.28 -9.19 -1.10
C TRP A 257 -20.41 -7.74 -1.58
#